data_c1140b733f6da7ceba9f34d81c0972db
#
_entry.id   c1140b733f6da7ceba9f34d81c0972db
#
_cell.length_a   1.000
_cell.length_b   1.000
_cell.length_c   1.000
_cell.angle_alpha   90.00
_cell.angle_beta   90.00
_cell.angle_gamma   90.00
#
_symmetry.space_group_name_H-M   'P 1'
#
loop_
_entity.id
_entity.type
_entity.pdbx_description
1 polymer ?
#
loop_
_entity_poly.entity_id
_entity_poly.type
_entity_poly.pdbx_seq_one_letter_code
_entity_poly.pdbx_strand_id
1 'polypeptide(L)'
;MKLKKLCAIVMSCALLITTGCSSTNTQSKDDSKKSDVQETTSASYPIKIKHAYGETIIESEPKNIATISWGNQDVPLALGITPVGVSKANYGETEENGLLPWTGEKYNELGVDKPVVFNDVDGIDYEAISDSNPDVILAAYSGITQEEYDLLSQIAPVVAY
;
A
#
# COMPACT_ATOMS: atom_id res chain seq x y z
N MET A 1 8.67 -49.76 18.56
CA MET A 1 8.72 -50.97 17.70
C MET A 1 8.80 -50.49 16.26
N LYS A 2 9.97 -50.62 15.66
CA LYS A 2 10.32 -51.39 14.44
C LYS A 2 9.53 -50.89 13.20
N LEU A 3 10.06 -50.53 12.03
CA LEU A 3 11.20 -51.09 11.35
C LEU A 3 11.53 -50.24 10.09
N LYS A 4 12.78 -50.02 9.88
CA LYS A 4 13.50 -49.59 8.68
C LYS A 4 13.00 -50.28 7.38
N LYS A 5 13.05 -49.62 6.22
CA LYS A 5 13.67 -50.24 5.04
C LYS A 5 14.10 -49.16 4.02
N LEU A 6 15.40 -49.13 3.84
CA LEU A 6 16.21 -48.66 2.74
C LEU A 6 15.85 -49.42 1.45
N CYS A 7 15.83 -48.76 0.32
CA CYS A 7 16.19 -49.38 -0.96
C CYS A 7 16.81 -48.29 -1.88
N ALA A 8 18.11 -48.42 -2.03
CA ALA A 8 18.91 -47.82 -3.09
C ALA A 8 18.80 -48.71 -4.35
N ILE A 9 18.62 -48.14 -5.50
CA ILE A 9 18.95 -48.77 -6.79
C ILE A 9 19.69 -47.76 -7.64
N VAL A 10 20.95 -48.08 -7.88
CA VAL A 10 21.88 -47.53 -8.87
C VAL A 10 21.71 -48.30 -10.15
N MET A 11 21.65 -47.64 -11.30
CA MET A 11 21.99 -48.23 -12.61
C MET A 11 22.07 -47.08 -13.64
N SER A 12 23.17 -46.68 -14.04
CA SER A 12 24.26 -46.80 -14.97
C SER A 12 23.87 -47.10 -16.45
N CYS A 13 24.61 -46.43 -17.36
CA CYS A 13 24.76 -46.66 -18.83
C CYS A 13 23.74 -45.92 -19.73
N ALA A 14 24.11 -45.34 -20.89
CA ALA A 14 25.33 -45.28 -21.68
C ALA A 14 25.23 -44.15 -22.74
N LEU A 15 26.38 -43.69 -23.19
CA LEU A 15 26.61 -42.73 -24.28
C LEU A 15 26.04 -43.18 -25.63
N LEU A 16 25.51 -42.23 -26.43
CA LEU A 16 25.59 -42.26 -27.88
C LEU A 16 25.81 -40.83 -28.41
N ILE A 17 26.96 -40.68 -29.06
CA ILE A 17 27.42 -39.50 -29.78
C ILE A 17 26.88 -39.61 -31.20
N THR A 18 26.23 -38.58 -31.73
CA THR A 18 26.12 -38.35 -33.18
C THR A 18 26.44 -36.89 -33.50
N THR A 19 27.53 -36.75 -34.21
CA THR A 19 28.00 -35.54 -34.87
C THR A 19 27.13 -35.20 -36.08
N GLY A 20 26.82 -33.93 -36.25
CA GLY A 20 26.21 -33.39 -37.46
C GLY A 20 26.47 -31.90 -37.55
N CYS A 21 27.44 -31.49 -38.34
CA CYS A 21 27.73 -30.11 -38.72
C CYS A 21 26.67 -29.53 -39.64
N SER A 22 26.32 -28.24 -39.53
CA SER A 22 26.65 -27.22 -40.52
C SER A 22 25.93 -25.88 -40.23
N SER A 23 26.75 -24.85 -40.07
CA SER A 23 26.63 -23.44 -40.51
C SER A 23 25.29 -22.71 -40.41
N THR A 24 25.18 -21.67 -39.63
CA THR A 24 25.49 -20.28 -40.02
C THR A 24 25.21 -19.32 -38.84
N ASN A 25 26.16 -18.47 -38.64
CA ASN A 25 26.29 -17.30 -37.80
C ASN A 25 25.01 -16.53 -37.50
N THR A 26 24.66 -16.36 -36.21
CA THR A 26 24.28 -15.06 -35.64
C THR A 26 24.43 -15.13 -34.12
N GLN A 27 25.34 -14.31 -33.65
CA GLN A 27 25.78 -14.15 -32.29
C GLN A 27 24.67 -13.43 -31.47
N SER A 28 24.04 -14.12 -30.54
CA SER A 28 23.32 -13.49 -29.46
C SER A 28 23.84 -14.12 -28.17
N LYS A 29 24.64 -13.36 -27.47
CA LYS A 29 25.04 -13.65 -26.09
C LYS A 29 23.84 -13.58 -25.22
N ASP A 30 23.41 -14.71 -24.71
CA ASP A 30 22.46 -14.78 -23.61
C ASP A 30 23.27 -14.85 -22.32
N ASP A 31 23.61 -13.67 -21.81
CA ASP A 31 24.07 -13.47 -20.44
C ASP A 31 22.85 -13.26 -19.57
N SER A 32 22.25 -14.35 -19.10
CA SER A 32 21.24 -14.32 -18.05
C SER A 32 21.88 -13.89 -16.74
N LYS A 33 22.25 -12.63 -16.65
CA LYS A 33 22.57 -11.96 -15.40
C LYS A 33 21.26 -11.61 -14.74
N LYS A 34 20.83 -12.46 -13.81
CA LYS A 34 19.77 -12.18 -12.85
C LYS A 34 20.20 -10.96 -12.04
N SER A 35 19.86 -9.79 -12.54
CA SER A 35 19.97 -8.56 -11.79
C SER A 35 18.75 -8.48 -10.88
N ASP A 36 18.94 -8.71 -9.60
CA ASP A 36 18.08 -8.16 -8.57
C ASP A 36 18.20 -6.63 -8.65
N VAL A 37 17.43 -6.05 -9.56
CA VAL A 37 17.19 -4.61 -9.56
C VAL A 37 16.07 -4.38 -8.58
N GLN A 38 16.43 -4.14 -7.34
CA GLN A 38 15.59 -3.44 -6.42
C GLN A 38 15.53 -1.99 -6.91
N GLU A 39 14.67 -1.74 -7.90
CA GLU A 39 14.29 -0.38 -8.28
C GLU A 39 13.56 0.24 -7.10
N THR A 40 14.31 0.93 -6.26
CA THR A 40 13.74 2.00 -5.46
C THR A 40 13.35 3.09 -6.45
N THR A 41 12.15 3.00 -7.00
CA THR A 41 11.53 4.12 -7.71
C THR A 41 11.27 5.20 -6.67
N SER A 42 12.24 6.09 -6.46
CA SER A 42 11.99 7.32 -5.73
C SER A 42 10.96 8.10 -6.53
N ALA A 43 9.78 8.32 -5.93
CA ALA A 43 8.76 9.15 -6.54
C ALA A 43 9.36 10.52 -6.88
N SER A 44 9.11 10.99 -8.09
CA SER A 44 9.56 12.34 -8.49
C SER A 44 8.49 13.34 -8.09
N TYR A 45 8.83 14.27 -7.24
CA TYR A 45 7.96 15.38 -6.83
C TYR A 45 8.20 16.62 -7.70
N PRO A 46 7.18 17.50 -7.91
CA PRO A 46 5.82 17.38 -7.39
C PRO A 46 5.00 16.30 -8.11
N ILE A 47 4.10 15.62 -7.37
CA ILE A 47 3.10 14.72 -7.93
C ILE A 47 1.81 15.50 -8.14
N LYS A 48 1.21 15.40 -9.33
CA LYS A 48 -0.06 16.02 -9.67
C LYS A 48 -1.14 14.96 -9.83
N ILE A 49 -2.20 15.08 -9.05
CA ILE A 49 -3.31 14.12 -9.00
C ILE A 49 -4.58 14.82 -9.40
N LYS A 50 -5.19 14.38 -10.51
CA LYS A 50 -6.51 14.87 -10.96
C LYS A 50 -7.61 14.07 -10.30
N HIS A 51 -8.66 14.75 -9.85
CA HIS A 51 -9.81 14.16 -9.17
C HIS A 51 -11.09 15.01 -9.43
N ALA A 52 -12.22 14.63 -8.83
CA ALA A 52 -13.52 15.26 -9.08
C ALA A 52 -13.54 16.78 -8.84
N TYR A 53 -12.73 17.29 -7.90
CA TYR A 53 -12.70 18.70 -7.52
C TYR A 53 -11.53 19.49 -8.14
N GLY A 54 -10.82 18.92 -9.12
CA GLY A 54 -9.73 19.58 -9.82
C GLY A 54 -8.41 18.81 -9.81
N GLU A 55 -7.34 19.45 -9.36
CA GLU A 55 -5.99 18.87 -9.29
C GLU A 55 -5.36 19.19 -7.94
N THR A 56 -4.85 18.17 -7.28
CA THR A 56 -4.03 18.32 -6.07
C THR A 56 -2.56 18.11 -6.41
N ILE A 57 -1.70 19.00 -5.89
CA ILE A 57 -0.26 18.95 -6.07
C ILE A 57 0.38 18.55 -4.75
N ILE A 58 1.12 17.44 -4.75
CA ILE A 58 1.93 16.97 -3.64
C ILE A 58 3.38 17.39 -3.91
N GLU A 59 3.85 18.41 -3.23
CA GLU A 59 5.15 19.05 -3.48
C GLU A 59 6.35 18.21 -3.05
N SER A 60 6.18 17.40 -2.02
CA SER A 60 7.22 16.52 -1.46
C SER A 60 6.60 15.25 -0.90
N GLU A 61 7.43 14.28 -0.54
CA GLU A 61 6.98 13.02 0.06
C GLU A 61 6.20 13.27 1.36
N PRO A 62 4.90 12.90 1.42
CA PRO A 62 4.10 13.01 2.63
C PRO A 62 4.67 12.16 3.76
N LYS A 63 4.67 12.70 4.98
CA LYS A 63 5.08 12.01 6.20
C LYS A 63 3.89 11.74 7.12
N ASN A 64 2.94 12.68 7.13
CA ASN A 64 1.76 12.67 7.98
C ASN A 64 0.52 12.52 7.13
N ILE A 65 0.06 11.29 6.94
CA ILE A 65 -1.11 10.99 6.10
C ILE A 65 -2.34 10.88 6.99
N ALA A 66 -3.33 11.73 6.80
CA ALA A 66 -4.67 11.51 7.34
C ALA A 66 -5.55 10.80 6.30
N THR A 67 -6.45 9.94 6.76
CA THR A 67 -7.46 9.33 5.90
C THR A 67 -8.85 9.60 6.43
N ILE A 68 -9.77 9.99 5.57
CA ILE A 68 -11.16 10.26 5.93
C ILE A 68 -12.10 9.33 5.17
N SER A 69 -13.30 9.15 5.75
CA SER A 69 -14.32 8.24 5.25
C SER A 69 -13.93 6.77 5.31
N TRP A 70 -14.84 5.90 4.90
CA TRP A 70 -14.74 4.46 5.08
C TRP A 70 -13.67 3.83 4.16
N GLY A 71 -12.79 3.01 4.71
CA GLY A 71 -11.86 2.15 3.97
C GLY A 71 -10.62 2.84 3.38
N ASN A 72 -10.50 4.17 3.44
CA ASN A 72 -9.34 4.87 2.87
C ASN A 72 -8.02 4.56 3.60
N GLN A 73 -8.08 4.20 4.87
CA GLN A 73 -6.92 3.79 5.67
C GLN A 73 -6.32 2.45 5.25
N ASP A 74 -7.09 1.61 4.57
CA ASP A 74 -6.65 0.24 4.25
C ASP A 74 -5.44 0.24 3.30
N VAL A 75 -5.38 1.19 2.36
CA VAL A 75 -4.28 1.28 1.40
C VAL A 75 -2.95 1.65 2.07
N PRO A 76 -2.82 2.77 2.81
CA PRO A 76 -1.57 3.09 3.50
C PRO A 76 -1.17 2.01 4.52
N LEU A 77 -2.12 1.46 5.27
CA LEU A 77 -1.85 0.39 6.23
C LEU A 77 -1.33 -0.88 5.55
N ALA A 78 -1.88 -1.27 4.39
CA ALA A 78 -1.38 -2.41 3.61
C ALA A 78 0.05 -2.21 3.12
N LEU A 79 0.44 -0.95 2.86
CA LEU A 79 1.81 -0.56 2.50
C LEU A 79 2.74 -0.40 3.71
N GLY A 80 2.27 -0.65 4.92
CA GLY A 80 3.05 -0.49 6.15
C GLY A 80 3.19 0.98 6.60
N ILE A 81 2.37 1.87 6.05
CA ILE A 81 2.34 3.28 6.41
C ILE A 81 1.21 3.50 7.42
N THR A 82 1.55 4.05 8.56
CA THR A 82 0.60 4.35 9.63
C THR A 82 0.04 5.76 9.44
N PRO A 83 -1.28 5.92 9.17
CA PRO A 83 -1.90 7.25 9.13
C PRO A 83 -1.83 7.95 10.49
N VAL A 84 -1.68 9.28 10.48
CA VAL A 84 -1.71 10.12 11.70
C VAL A 84 -3.11 10.24 12.28
N GLY A 85 -4.14 9.92 11.51
CA GLY A 85 -5.52 9.81 11.93
C GLY A 85 -6.40 9.20 10.84
N VAL A 86 -7.48 8.56 11.26
CA VAL A 86 -8.44 7.86 10.39
C VAL A 86 -9.87 8.15 10.84
N SER A 87 -10.81 8.16 9.91
CA SER A 87 -12.23 8.26 10.25
C SER A 87 -12.73 7.04 11.02
N LYS A 88 -13.62 7.29 11.95
CA LYS A 88 -14.41 6.23 12.59
C LYS A 88 -15.20 5.48 11.53
N ALA A 89 -15.20 4.15 11.59
CA ALA A 89 -16.00 3.34 10.69
C ALA A 89 -17.51 3.56 10.96
N ASN A 90 -18.23 3.90 9.91
CA ASN A 90 -19.68 4.13 9.93
C ASN A 90 -20.49 2.97 9.34
N TYR A 91 -19.82 1.91 8.91
CA TYR A 91 -20.40 0.70 8.35
C TYR A 91 -19.59 -0.53 8.73
N GLY A 92 -20.27 -1.64 9.01
CA GLY A 92 -19.65 -2.90 9.44
C GLY A 92 -19.66 -3.07 10.95
N GLU A 93 -19.16 -4.21 11.41
CA GLU A 93 -18.90 -4.47 12.82
C GLU A 93 -17.63 -3.74 13.23
N THR A 94 -17.69 -2.93 14.28
CA THR A 94 -16.57 -2.12 14.75
C THR A 94 -16.13 -2.52 16.15
N GLU A 95 -14.85 -2.29 16.46
CA GLU A 95 -14.30 -2.36 17.79
C GLU A 95 -14.77 -1.17 18.66
N GLU A 96 -14.51 -1.21 19.96
CA GLU A 96 -14.89 -0.12 20.90
C GLU A 96 -14.28 1.24 20.51
N ASN A 97 -13.10 1.23 19.89
CA ASN A 97 -12.42 2.42 19.39
C ASN A 97 -13.01 2.96 18.07
N GLY A 98 -13.99 2.27 17.48
CA GLY A 98 -14.61 2.67 16.22
C GLY A 98 -13.86 2.25 14.96
N LEU A 99 -12.84 1.40 15.08
CA LEU A 99 -12.14 0.80 13.95
C LEU A 99 -12.82 -0.48 13.49
N LEU A 100 -12.63 -0.84 12.22
CA LEU A 100 -12.95 -2.17 11.73
C LEU A 100 -11.91 -3.18 12.26
N PRO A 101 -12.29 -4.45 12.55
CA PRO A 101 -11.38 -5.42 13.16
C PRO A 101 -10.05 -5.58 12.43
N TRP A 102 -10.07 -5.66 11.11
CA TRP A 102 -8.83 -5.78 10.32
C TRP A 102 -7.96 -4.50 10.37
N THR A 103 -8.58 -3.33 10.51
CA THR A 103 -7.87 -2.06 10.68
C THR A 103 -7.16 -2.03 12.04
N GLY A 104 -7.86 -2.41 13.12
CA GLY A 104 -7.28 -2.54 14.46
C GLY A 104 -6.15 -3.56 14.52
N GLU A 105 -6.35 -4.75 13.92
CA GLU A 105 -5.32 -5.78 13.81
C GLU A 105 -4.06 -5.24 13.10
N LYS A 106 -4.24 -4.51 11.99
CA LYS A 106 -3.12 -3.96 11.23
C LYS A 106 -2.36 -2.87 11.98
N TYR A 107 -3.04 -2.00 12.74
CA TYR A 107 -2.39 -1.05 13.62
C TYR A 107 -1.55 -1.75 14.71
N ASN A 108 -2.08 -2.81 15.33
CA ASN A 108 -1.36 -3.62 16.30
C ASN A 108 -0.10 -4.26 15.70
N GLU A 109 -0.19 -4.83 14.47
CA GLU A 109 0.97 -5.37 13.74
C GLU A 109 2.05 -4.31 13.49
N LEU A 110 1.64 -3.06 13.23
CA LEU A 110 2.54 -1.93 13.01
C LEU A 110 3.03 -1.26 14.31
N GLY A 111 2.65 -1.81 15.48
CA GLY A 111 3.08 -1.33 16.80
C GLY A 111 2.37 -0.08 17.29
N VAL A 112 1.16 0.20 16.80
CA VAL A 112 0.35 1.34 17.20
C VAL A 112 -0.83 0.88 18.02
N ASP A 113 -0.75 1.01 19.33
CA ASP A 113 -1.80 0.56 20.27
C ASP A 113 -3.01 1.49 20.32
N LYS A 114 -2.83 2.78 20.03
CA LYS A 114 -3.87 3.81 20.15
C LYS A 114 -3.84 4.75 18.95
N PRO A 115 -4.39 4.34 17.80
CA PRO A 115 -4.51 5.23 16.65
C PRO A 115 -5.47 6.38 16.94
N VAL A 116 -5.25 7.52 16.31
CA VAL A 116 -6.20 8.65 16.35
C VAL A 116 -7.37 8.31 15.45
N VAL A 117 -8.60 8.41 16.01
CA VAL A 117 -9.84 8.13 15.27
C VAL A 117 -10.71 9.38 15.29
N PHE A 118 -10.98 9.93 14.11
CA PHE A 118 -11.85 11.08 13.91
C PHE A 118 -13.31 10.68 14.11
N ASN A 119 -14.07 11.48 14.87
CA ASN A 119 -15.47 11.18 15.14
C ASN A 119 -16.39 11.80 14.08
N ASP A 120 -16.44 11.20 12.92
CA ASP A 120 -17.20 11.68 11.74
C ASP A 120 -18.71 11.31 11.79
N VAL A 121 -19.29 11.02 12.96
CA VAL A 121 -20.69 10.54 13.06
C VAL A 121 -21.70 11.62 12.63
N ASP A 122 -21.43 12.87 12.98
CA ASP A 122 -22.30 14.02 12.69
C ASP A 122 -21.73 14.92 11.57
N GLY A 123 -20.76 14.44 10.81
CA GLY A 123 -20.03 15.14 9.77
C GLY A 123 -18.53 15.08 10.00
N ILE A 124 -17.76 15.67 9.08
CA ILE A 124 -16.30 15.64 9.12
C ILE A 124 -15.77 16.39 10.35
N ASP A 125 -14.92 15.73 11.13
CA ASP A 125 -14.27 16.31 12.31
C ASP A 125 -13.01 17.12 11.91
N TYR A 126 -13.24 18.33 11.38
CA TYR A 126 -12.16 19.20 10.87
C TYR A 126 -11.16 19.56 11.97
N GLU A 127 -11.61 19.70 13.24
CA GLU A 127 -10.74 20.03 14.37
C GLU A 127 -9.76 18.89 14.65
N ALA A 128 -10.26 17.66 14.80
CA ALA A 128 -9.40 16.50 15.01
C ALA A 128 -8.45 16.21 13.84
N ILE A 129 -8.92 16.43 12.60
CA ILE A 129 -8.07 16.30 11.40
C ILE A 129 -6.95 17.34 11.45
N SER A 130 -7.26 18.60 11.73
CA SER A 130 -6.27 19.69 11.84
C SER A 130 -5.27 19.42 12.96
N ASP A 131 -5.73 18.95 14.12
CA ASP A 131 -4.89 18.64 15.28
C ASP A 131 -3.92 17.48 15.00
N SER A 132 -4.27 16.56 14.09
CA SER A 132 -3.38 15.48 13.65
C SER A 132 -2.21 15.97 12.78
N ASN A 133 -2.22 17.25 12.39
CA ASN A 133 -1.20 17.93 11.59
C ASN A 133 -0.79 17.13 10.34
N PRO A 134 -1.74 16.81 9.43
CA PRO A 134 -1.45 16.09 8.22
C PRO A 134 -0.74 16.97 7.19
N ASP A 135 0.06 16.36 6.34
CA ASP A 135 0.64 16.98 5.13
C ASP A 135 -0.05 16.50 3.84
N VAL A 136 -0.96 15.52 3.97
CA VAL A 136 -1.91 15.09 2.94
C VAL A 136 -3.13 14.44 3.57
N ILE A 137 -4.31 14.66 2.98
CA ILE A 137 -5.56 14.01 3.35
C ILE A 137 -6.01 13.10 2.20
N LEU A 138 -6.16 11.81 2.46
CA LEU A 138 -6.68 10.85 1.48
C LEU A 138 -8.20 10.69 1.66
N ALA A 139 -8.93 11.02 0.62
CA ALA A 139 -10.39 11.00 0.54
C ALA A 139 -10.89 10.36 -0.76
N ALA A 140 -10.15 9.36 -1.27
CA ALA A 140 -10.40 8.77 -2.59
C ALA A 140 -11.76 8.06 -2.67
N TYR A 141 -12.20 7.45 -1.58
CA TYR A 141 -13.54 6.83 -1.46
C TYR A 141 -14.30 7.54 -0.34
N SER A 142 -14.85 8.72 -0.63
CA SER A 142 -15.43 9.57 0.40
C SER A 142 -16.83 10.09 0.10
N GLY A 143 -17.11 10.44 -1.16
CA GLY A 143 -18.35 11.14 -1.51
C GLY A 143 -18.50 12.52 -0.87
N ILE A 144 -17.38 13.17 -0.50
CA ILE A 144 -17.39 14.52 0.06
C ILE A 144 -17.95 15.52 -0.96
N THR A 145 -18.56 16.57 -0.44
CA THR A 145 -19.06 17.69 -1.24
C THR A 145 -17.93 18.65 -1.63
N GLN A 146 -18.21 19.57 -2.55
CA GLN A 146 -17.26 20.65 -2.89
C GLN A 146 -16.92 21.51 -1.66
N GLU A 147 -17.92 21.83 -0.83
CA GLU A 147 -17.72 22.63 0.39
C GLU A 147 -16.80 21.91 1.40
N GLU A 148 -17.00 20.62 1.62
CA GLU A 148 -16.14 19.81 2.48
C GLU A 148 -14.71 19.71 1.92
N TYR A 149 -14.57 19.53 0.60
CA TYR A 149 -13.27 19.55 -0.06
C TYR A 149 -12.55 20.89 0.16
N ASP A 150 -13.27 22.02 0.00
CA ASP A 150 -12.70 23.35 0.17
C ASP A 150 -12.26 23.62 1.61
N LEU A 151 -13.02 23.11 2.61
CA LEU A 151 -12.66 23.21 4.02
C LEU A 151 -11.45 22.32 4.37
N LEU A 152 -11.43 21.07 3.92
CA LEU A 152 -10.30 20.15 4.12
C LEU A 152 -9.02 20.68 3.47
N SER A 153 -9.14 21.31 2.30
CA SER A 153 -8.01 21.90 1.57
C SER A 153 -7.35 23.09 2.28
N GLN A 154 -8.02 23.66 3.30
CA GLN A 154 -7.41 24.67 4.17
C GLN A 154 -6.50 24.04 5.23
N ILE A 155 -6.65 22.76 5.50
CA ILE A 155 -5.84 22.01 6.48
C ILE A 155 -4.60 21.44 5.77
N ALA A 156 -4.79 20.68 4.68
CA ALA A 156 -3.72 20.06 3.90
C ALA A 156 -4.19 19.74 2.48
N PRO A 157 -3.28 19.47 1.54
CA PRO A 157 -3.64 18.95 0.21
C PRO A 157 -4.55 17.72 0.30
N VAL A 158 -5.69 17.74 -0.41
CA VAL A 158 -6.69 16.66 -0.39
C VAL A 158 -6.64 15.88 -1.68
N VAL A 159 -6.47 14.58 -1.58
CA VAL A 159 -6.62 13.66 -2.72
C VAL A 159 -8.01 13.06 -2.66
N ALA A 160 -8.92 13.61 -3.44
CA ALA A 160 -10.28 13.14 -3.56
C ALA A 160 -10.45 12.19 -4.78
N TYR A 161 -11.64 11.62 -4.86
CA TYR A 161 -12.02 10.79 -6.01
C TYR A 161 -12.49 11.63 -7.19
#